data_c7c2b2f87660fa4cd5524963ddcfa9d7
#
_entry.id   c7c2b2f87660fa4cd5524963ddcfa9d7
#
_cell.length_a   1.000
_cell.length_b   1.000
_cell.length_c   1.000
_cell.angle_alpha   90.00
_cell.angle_beta   90.00
_cell.angle_gamma   90.00
#
_symmetry.space_group_name_H-M   'P 1'
#
loop_
_entity.id
_entity.type
_entity.pdbx_description
1 polymer ?
#
loop_
_entity_poly.entity_id
_entity_poly.type
_entity_poly.pdbx_seq_one_letter_code
_entity_poly.pdbx_strand_id
1 'polypeptide(L)'
;MQTKSPLNKAEVWSQTNCPACQGAKRLLTSFGIEYDECMIGAGTYTKKDLIEKVPNARSVPQIFLDGQYVGGLPELKMRLAINDNYKTTTLG
;
A
#
# COMPACT_ATOMS: atom_id res chain seq x y z
N MET A 1 -12.85 21.57 2.96
CA MET A 1 -12.73 21.12 2.97
C MET A 1 -12.28 20.45 3.14
N GLN A 2 -11.98 20.12 3.32
CA GLN A 2 -11.59 19.47 3.52
C GLN A 2 -11.35 18.74 3.79
N THR A 3 -11.51 18.68 4.03
CA THR A 3 -11.27 17.87 4.42
C THR A 3 -10.89 16.86 4.04
N LYS A 4 -10.80 16.76 3.41
CA LYS A 4 -10.32 15.79 3.01
C LYS A 4 -9.45 15.26 3.71
N SER A 5 -9.50 14.48 3.74
CA SER A 5 -8.66 13.81 4.56
C SER A 5 -7.25 13.82 4.10
N PRO A 6 -6.38 14.26 4.87
CA PRO A 6 -5.00 14.28 4.50
C PRO A 6 -4.42 12.91 4.46
N LEU A 7 -5.17 11.96 4.90
CA LEU A 7 -4.68 10.70 4.98
C LEU A 7 -4.83 9.97 3.76
N ASN A 8 -4.61 10.11 2.75
CA ASN A 8 -4.91 9.33 1.59
C ASN A 8 -3.73 9.25 0.69
N LYS A 9 -2.58 9.02 1.29
CA LYS A 9 -1.39 8.86 0.51
C LYS A 9 -0.69 7.58 0.91
N ALA A 10 -0.36 6.78 -0.06
CA ALA A 10 0.32 5.52 0.20
C ALA A 10 1.68 5.50 -0.46
N GLU A 11 2.52 4.61 -0.02
CA GLU A 11 3.81 4.36 -0.65
C GLU A 11 3.85 2.87 -0.90
N VAL A 12 4.09 2.47 -2.13
CA VAL A 12 4.07 1.07 -2.52
C VAL A 12 5.44 0.69 -3.07
N TRP A 13 6.13 -0.20 -2.37
CA TRP A 13 7.38 -0.73 -2.85
C TRP A 13 7.05 -1.96 -3.68
N SER A 14 7.41 -1.92 -4.95
CA SER A 14 7.01 -2.94 -5.90
C SER A 14 8.18 -3.36 -6.78
N GLN A 15 7.91 -4.26 -7.71
CA GLN A 15 8.90 -4.82 -8.58
C GLN A 15 8.20 -5.21 -9.86
N THR A 16 8.91 -5.36 -10.95
CA THR A 16 8.28 -5.80 -12.20
C THR A 16 7.81 -7.23 -12.04
N ASN A 17 6.83 -7.60 -12.84
CA ASN A 17 6.27 -8.95 -12.82
C ASN A 17 5.77 -9.36 -11.45
N CYS A 18 5.06 -8.47 -10.81
CA CYS A 18 4.55 -8.74 -9.47
C CYS A 18 3.03 -8.55 -9.46
N PRO A 19 2.28 -9.63 -9.63
CA PRO A 19 0.81 -9.52 -9.62
C PRO A 19 0.26 -8.93 -8.34
N ALA A 20 0.83 -9.29 -7.20
CA ALA A 20 0.36 -8.74 -5.93
C ALA A 20 0.60 -7.24 -5.84
N CYS A 21 1.70 -6.76 -6.44
CA CYS A 21 1.95 -5.33 -6.47
C CYS A 21 0.90 -4.62 -7.31
N GLN A 22 0.54 -5.22 -8.43
CA GLN A 22 -0.52 -4.67 -9.26
C GLN A 22 -1.84 -4.66 -8.51
N GLY A 23 -2.12 -5.73 -7.79
CA GLY A 23 -3.33 -5.82 -6.99
C GLY A 23 -3.39 -4.73 -5.93
N ALA A 24 -2.27 -4.47 -5.28
CA ALA A 24 -2.21 -3.43 -4.25
C ALA A 24 -2.49 -2.07 -4.85
N LYS A 25 -1.91 -1.78 -6.00
CA LYS A 25 -2.12 -0.50 -6.64
C LYS A 25 -3.56 -0.33 -7.08
N ARG A 26 -4.15 -1.37 -7.62
CA ARG A 26 -5.55 -1.31 -8.01
C ARG A 26 -6.46 -1.08 -6.82
N LEU A 27 -6.15 -1.76 -5.72
CA LEU A 27 -6.94 -1.64 -4.53
C LEU A 27 -6.89 -0.21 -3.99
N LEU A 28 -5.70 0.37 -3.94
CA LEU A 28 -5.57 1.74 -3.49
C LEU A 28 -6.36 2.69 -4.38
N THR A 29 -6.25 2.51 -5.67
CA THR A 29 -6.98 3.34 -6.61
C THR A 29 -8.49 3.23 -6.40
N SER A 30 -8.95 2.02 -6.14
CA SER A 30 -10.38 1.81 -5.96
C SER A 30 -10.91 2.49 -4.71
N PHE A 31 -10.03 2.75 -3.75
CA PHE A 31 -10.42 3.47 -2.54
C PHE A 31 -10.10 4.96 -2.63
N GLY A 32 -9.67 5.42 -3.78
CA GLY A 32 -9.35 6.83 -3.96
C GLY A 32 -8.08 7.28 -3.27
N ILE A 33 -7.18 6.35 -3.01
CA ILE A 33 -5.94 6.66 -2.31
C ILE A 33 -4.82 6.81 -3.32
N GLU A 34 -4.19 7.97 -3.31
CA GLU A 34 -3.04 8.20 -4.17
C GLU A 34 -1.83 7.48 -3.61
N TYR A 35 -0.92 7.07 -4.47
CA TYR A 35 0.27 6.40 -3.98
C TYR A 35 1.48 6.79 -4.81
N ASP A 36 2.63 6.70 -4.17
CA ASP A 36 3.91 6.79 -4.85
C ASP A 36 4.42 5.37 -4.98
N GLU A 37 4.91 5.03 -6.15
CA GLU A 37 5.44 3.70 -6.37
C GLU A 37 6.95 3.73 -6.32
N CYS A 38 7.54 2.91 -5.46
CA CYS A 38 8.98 2.78 -5.36
C CYS A 38 9.36 1.47 -6.03
N MET A 39 9.70 1.55 -7.30
CA MET A 39 9.97 0.37 -8.11
C MET A 39 11.39 -0.10 -7.91
N ILE A 40 11.54 -1.28 -7.31
CA ILE A 40 12.86 -1.84 -7.07
C ILE A 40 13.41 -2.39 -8.37
N GLY A 41 14.66 -2.06 -8.63
CA GLY A 41 15.32 -2.59 -9.83
C GLY A 41 15.19 -1.74 -11.05
N ALA A 42 14.47 -0.62 -10.96
CA ALA A 42 14.29 0.24 -12.10
C ALA A 42 15.27 1.43 -12.06
N GLY A 43 16.29 1.33 -11.25
CA GLY A 43 17.35 2.34 -11.24
C GLY A 43 17.34 3.29 -10.07
N THR A 44 16.20 3.54 -9.45
CA THR A 44 16.11 4.49 -8.36
C THR A 44 16.12 3.83 -7.00
N TYR A 45 15.39 2.75 -6.88
CA TYR A 45 15.24 2.07 -5.60
C TYR A 45 15.82 0.67 -5.66
N THR A 46 16.41 0.23 -4.55
CA THR A 46 17.02 -1.08 -4.47
C THR A 46 16.38 -1.87 -3.34
N LYS A 47 16.64 -3.16 -3.33
CA LYS A 47 16.21 -4.01 -2.25
C LYS A 47 16.78 -3.53 -0.94
N LYS A 48 17.99 -3.04 -0.95
CA LYS A 48 18.64 -2.53 0.24
C LYS A 48 17.85 -1.37 0.81
N ASP A 49 17.37 -0.48 -0.06
CA ASP A 49 16.56 0.65 0.38
C ASP A 49 15.32 0.16 1.09
N LEU A 50 14.68 -0.86 0.55
CA LEU A 50 13.49 -1.41 1.18
C LEU A 50 13.81 -2.02 2.54
N ILE A 51 14.87 -2.79 2.62
CA ILE A 51 15.25 -3.45 3.86
C ILE A 51 15.59 -2.43 4.93
N GLU A 52 16.11 -1.29 4.54
CA GLU A 52 16.36 -0.23 5.51
C GLU A 52 15.08 0.30 6.12
N LYS A 53 14.01 0.34 5.34
CA LYS A 53 12.73 0.79 5.84
C LYS A 53 11.98 -0.32 6.55
N VAL A 54 12.09 -1.53 6.04
CA VAL A 54 11.35 -2.68 6.56
C VAL A 54 12.33 -3.82 6.72
N PRO A 55 13.05 -3.87 7.84
CA PRO A 55 14.13 -4.85 8.01
C PRO A 55 13.75 -6.30 7.81
N ASN A 56 12.49 -6.61 8.06
CA ASN A 56 12.03 -7.98 7.91
C ASN A 56 11.38 -8.28 6.57
N ALA A 57 11.47 -7.33 5.64
CA ALA A 57 10.80 -7.54 4.35
C ALA A 57 11.44 -8.69 3.60
N ARG A 58 10.62 -9.55 3.06
CA ARG A 58 11.07 -10.67 2.27
C ARG A 58 10.46 -10.69 0.91
N SER A 59 9.54 -9.81 0.65
CA SER A 59 8.81 -9.83 -0.60
C SER A 59 8.27 -8.45 -0.89
N VAL A 60 7.69 -8.30 -2.04
CA VAL A 60 6.95 -7.11 -2.42
C VAL A 60 5.53 -7.56 -2.75
N PRO A 61 4.54 -6.71 -2.63
CA PRO A 61 4.65 -5.30 -2.28
C PRO A 61 4.84 -5.10 -0.78
N GLN A 62 5.42 -3.94 -0.43
CA GLN A 62 5.44 -3.50 0.95
C GLN A 62 4.83 -2.10 0.93
N ILE A 63 3.85 -1.88 1.75
CA ILE A 63 2.99 -0.71 1.63
C ILE A 63 2.97 0.09 2.91
N PHE A 64 2.98 1.40 2.75
CA PHE A 64 2.83 2.33 3.86
C PHE A 64 1.60 3.17 3.57
N LEU A 65 0.85 3.49 4.59
CA LEU A 65 -0.28 4.41 4.48
C LEU A 65 -0.01 5.57 5.41
N ASP A 66 0.04 6.76 4.84
CA ASP A 66 0.27 7.98 5.60
C ASP A 66 1.49 7.86 6.50
N GLY A 67 2.52 7.25 5.97
CA GLY A 67 3.78 7.09 6.68
C GLY A 67 3.84 5.92 7.63
N GLN A 68 2.74 5.18 7.78
CA GLN A 68 2.73 4.03 8.67
C GLN A 68 2.80 2.74 7.89
N TYR A 69 3.63 1.85 8.35
CA TYR A 69 3.81 0.57 7.67
C TYR A 69 2.56 -0.28 7.79
N VAL A 70 2.13 -0.84 6.69
CA VAL A 70 0.96 -1.70 6.65
C VAL A 70 1.36 -3.15 6.44
N GLY A 71 2.23 -3.40 5.48
CA GLY A 71 2.63 -4.75 5.11
C GLY A 71 2.42 -4.98 3.64
N GLY A 72 2.08 -6.19 3.27
CA GLY A 72 1.86 -6.55 1.89
C GLY A 72 0.40 -6.43 1.50
N LEU A 73 0.05 -7.08 0.40
CA LEU A 73 -1.32 -7.00 -0.10
C LEU A 73 -2.36 -7.56 0.88
N PRO A 74 -2.14 -8.72 1.52
CA PRO A 74 -3.14 -9.21 2.47
C PRO A 74 -3.40 -8.22 3.60
N GLU A 75 -2.33 -7.62 4.11
CA GLU A 75 -2.47 -6.67 5.21
C GLU A 75 -3.16 -5.40 4.75
N LEU A 76 -2.90 -4.98 3.52
CA LEU A 76 -3.58 -3.83 2.97
C LEU A 76 -5.06 -4.10 2.83
N LYS A 77 -5.41 -5.28 2.35
CA LYS A 77 -6.82 -5.65 2.23
C LYS A 77 -7.51 -5.59 3.58
N MET A 78 -6.86 -6.10 4.59
CA MET A 78 -7.42 -6.09 5.91
C MET A 78 -7.58 -4.68 6.45
N ARG A 79 -6.57 -3.85 6.24
CA ARG A 79 -6.61 -2.49 6.71
C ARG A 79 -7.76 -1.72 6.07
N LEU A 80 -7.94 -1.89 4.78
CA LEU A 80 -8.99 -1.16 4.07
C LEU A 80 -10.36 -1.75 4.35
N ALA A 81 -10.42 -3.06 4.54
CA ALA A 81 -11.68 -3.68 4.88
C ALA A 81 -12.17 -3.23 6.25
N ILE A 82 -11.27 -3.06 7.20
CA ILE A 82 -11.65 -2.58 8.50
C ILE A 82 -12.17 -1.16 8.40
N ASN A 83 -11.50 -0.31 7.63
CA ASN A 83 -11.95 1.05 7.45
C ASN A 83 -13.29 1.13 6.75
N ASP A 84 -13.55 0.20 5.86
CA ASP A 84 -14.79 0.19 5.13
C ASP A 84 -15.85 -0.61 5.84
N ASN A 85 -15.47 -1.29 6.86
CA ASN A 85 -16.31 -2.26 7.51
C ASN A 85 -17.55 -1.65 8.14
N TYR A 86 -17.46 -0.48 8.62
CA TYR A 86 -18.62 0.08 9.18
C TYR A 86 -19.63 0.51 8.16
N LYS A 87 -19.23 0.66 6.92
CA LYS A 87 -20.16 0.87 5.88
C LYS A 87 -20.79 -0.44 5.53
N THR A 88 -19.99 -1.48 5.45
CA THR A 88 -20.50 -2.76 5.02
C THR A 88 -21.27 -3.45 6.10
N THR A 89 -21.01 -3.15 7.33
CA THR A 89 -21.75 -3.75 8.39
C THR A 89 -23.20 -3.41 8.27
N THR A 90 -23.50 -2.28 7.72
CA THR A 90 -24.85 -1.90 7.59
C THR A 90 -25.57 -2.73 6.56
N LEU A 91 -24.85 -3.38 5.73
CA LEU A 91 -25.45 -4.24 4.75
C LEU A 91 -25.85 -5.52 5.37
N GLY A 92 -25.29 -5.74 6.44
CA GLY A 92 -25.59 -6.89 7.31
C GLY A 92 -25.80 -8.05 6.81
#